data_908cc452def09b46ceac56b4521e2f5d
#
_entry.id   908cc452def09b46ceac56b4521e2f5d
#
_cell.length_a   1.000
_cell.length_b   1.000
_cell.length_c   1.000
_cell.angle_alpha   90.00
_cell.angle_beta   90.00
_cell.angle_gamma   90.00
#
_symmetry.space_group_name_H-M   'P 1'
#
loop_
_entity.id
_entity.type
_entity.pdbx_description
1 polymer ?
#
loop_
_entity_poly.entity_id
_entity_poly.type
_entity_poly.pdbx_seq_one_letter_code
_entity_poly.pdbx_strand_id
1 'polypeptide(L)'
;MMKGNRLINGKETIRMRILQIEKNTIGNILSDLLKRSPNHYGAYEGAVQEIIEAVREKGDEALFAYTEKFDGAQLTAETVEVTEEEIKAAYEQVEEELLAVIRKSMNNIRIYHEKQKQYSWFDTTEKGTMLGQKVTALGSVGVYVPGGKAAYPSSVLMNIVPAKVAGVKNICMVTPPGKDGTVTPTTLVAAKEAGADHIYKIGGAQAVAALAYGTASIPKVDKIVGPGNIYVALAKKAVYGHVSIDSIAGPSEVLVLADETANPRYVAADLLSQAEHDELASAILVTTSMEVAKAVEKEIEGFVKVLSRKEIIQKSLD
;
A
#
# COMPACT_ATOMS: atom_id res chain seq x y z
N MET A 1 -1.25 0.80 34.30
CA MET A 1 -2.69 0.60 34.51
C MET A 1 -3.42 1.78 33.91
N MET A 2 -3.81 1.73 32.67
CA MET A 2 -4.59 2.79 31.99
C MET A 2 -5.96 2.23 31.68
N LYS A 3 -7.01 2.80 32.29
CA LYS A 3 -8.39 2.47 32.00
C LYS A 3 -8.86 3.38 30.87
N GLY A 4 -8.98 2.80 29.67
CA GLY A 4 -9.75 3.38 28.59
C GLY A 4 -11.25 3.28 28.90
N ASN A 5 -12.01 4.09 28.20
CA ASN A 5 -13.46 4.09 28.04
C ASN A 5 -14.33 4.01 29.30
N ARG A 6 -14.76 5.18 29.78
CA ARG A 6 -15.99 5.28 30.60
C ARG A 6 -17.19 5.45 29.65
N LEU A 7 -18.05 4.45 29.64
CA LEU A 7 -19.39 4.57 29.11
C LEU A 7 -20.18 5.63 29.87
N ILE A 8 -20.53 6.72 29.23
CA ILE A 8 -21.54 7.65 29.72
C ILE A 8 -22.74 7.52 28.78
N ASN A 9 -23.86 7.02 29.28
CA ASN A 9 -25.14 6.85 28.59
C ASN A 9 -25.17 5.91 27.39
N GLY A 10 -24.43 4.80 27.39
CA GLY A 10 -24.57 3.75 26.35
C GLY A 10 -24.15 4.15 24.93
N LYS A 11 -23.48 5.29 24.76
CA LYS A 11 -22.86 5.72 23.48
C LYS A 11 -21.36 5.78 23.68
N GLU A 12 -20.63 5.01 22.90
CA GLU A 12 -19.18 5.17 22.77
C GLU A 12 -18.91 6.57 22.20
N THR A 13 -18.34 7.43 23.03
CA THR A 13 -17.90 8.74 22.61
C THR A 13 -16.47 8.59 22.13
N ILE A 14 -16.24 8.84 20.86
CA ILE A 14 -14.89 8.89 20.29
C ILE A 14 -14.18 10.06 20.93
N ARG A 15 -13.08 9.79 21.62
CA ARG A 15 -12.25 10.83 22.25
C ARG A 15 -10.84 10.73 21.71
N MET A 16 -10.37 11.85 21.18
CA MET A 16 -8.98 12.06 20.86
C MET A 16 -8.16 12.11 22.18
N ARG A 17 -7.02 11.44 22.22
CA ARG A 17 -6.11 11.52 23.36
C ARG A 17 -5.38 12.85 23.36
N ILE A 18 -5.71 13.77 24.27
CA ILE A 18 -5.03 15.07 24.42
C ILE A 18 -3.98 14.97 25.53
N LEU A 19 -2.74 15.26 25.21
CA LEU A 19 -1.60 15.25 26.14
C LEU A 19 -0.94 16.61 26.16
N GLN A 20 -0.63 17.11 27.36
CA GLN A 20 0.19 18.30 27.52
C GLN A 20 1.66 17.89 27.57
N ILE A 21 2.48 18.48 26.70
CA ILE A 21 3.91 18.19 26.63
C ILE A 21 4.65 19.07 27.62
N GLU A 22 5.31 18.46 28.59
CA GLU A 22 6.24 19.09 29.53
C GLU A 22 7.63 18.44 29.39
N LYS A 23 8.69 19.13 29.85
CA LYS A 23 10.08 18.62 29.72
C LYS A 23 10.28 17.19 30.28
N ASN A 24 9.52 16.84 31.33
CA ASN A 24 9.60 15.56 32.02
C ASN A 24 8.65 14.50 31.44
N THR A 25 7.69 14.85 30.60
CA THR A 25 6.71 13.92 30.01
C THR A 25 7.02 13.53 28.57
N ILE A 26 7.80 14.32 27.85
CA ILE A 26 8.10 14.11 26.43
C ILE A 26 8.76 12.75 26.17
N GLY A 27 9.65 12.29 27.05
CA GLY A 27 10.33 10.99 26.92
C GLY A 27 9.35 9.81 26.97
N ASN A 28 8.34 9.89 27.85
CA ASN A 28 7.31 8.86 28.00
C ASN A 28 6.38 8.84 26.77
N ILE A 29 6.00 10.03 26.28
CA ILE A 29 5.13 10.16 25.09
C ILE A 29 5.84 9.59 23.86
N LEU A 30 7.11 9.95 23.65
CA LEU A 30 7.92 9.40 22.56
C LEU A 30 8.10 7.88 22.68
N SER A 31 8.36 7.38 23.90
CA SER A 31 8.48 5.94 24.14
C SER A 31 7.17 5.18 23.81
N ASP A 32 6.02 5.77 24.13
CA ASP A 32 4.71 5.17 23.81
C ASP A 32 4.41 5.19 22.30
N LEU A 33 4.76 6.27 21.61
CA LEU A 33 4.63 6.39 20.16
C LEU A 33 5.58 5.40 19.44
N LEU A 34 6.81 5.26 19.92
CA LEU A 34 7.80 4.33 19.35
C LEU A 34 7.42 2.86 19.53
N LYS A 35 6.58 2.51 20.50
CA LYS A 35 6.01 1.15 20.63
C LYS A 35 5.11 0.76 19.46
N ARG A 36 4.55 1.73 18.74
CA ARG A 36 3.76 1.54 17.52
C ARG A 36 4.64 1.48 16.25
N SER A 37 5.97 1.60 16.40
CA SER A 37 6.92 1.58 15.29
C SER A 37 6.98 0.23 14.59
N PRO A 38 7.18 0.20 13.26
CA PRO A 38 7.36 -1.00 12.44
C PRO A 38 8.43 -1.99 12.93
N ASN A 39 9.29 -1.58 13.85
CA ASN A 39 10.33 -2.43 14.41
C ASN A 39 9.83 -3.46 15.44
N HIS A 40 8.53 -3.52 15.75
CA HIS A 40 7.94 -4.43 16.73
C HIS A 40 7.02 -5.50 16.11
N TYR A 41 7.19 -5.82 14.83
CA TYR A 41 6.36 -6.80 14.11
C TYR A 41 6.77 -8.26 14.30
N GLY A 42 7.59 -8.59 15.31
CA GLY A 42 8.08 -9.95 15.56
C GLY A 42 6.99 -11.04 15.61
N ALA A 43 5.76 -10.68 16.01
CA ALA A 43 4.64 -11.63 16.01
C ALA A 43 4.21 -12.06 14.60
N TYR A 44 4.43 -11.22 13.59
CA TYR A 44 4.05 -11.49 12.20
C TYR A 44 5.20 -12.09 11.38
N GLU A 45 6.46 -11.84 11.77
CA GLU A 45 7.65 -12.27 11.01
C GLU A 45 7.71 -13.79 10.88
N GLY A 46 7.40 -14.54 11.94
CA GLY A 46 7.38 -16.00 11.90
C GLY A 46 6.38 -16.57 10.90
N ALA A 47 5.15 -16.05 10.89
CA ALA A 47 4.12 -16.46 9.94
C ALA A 47 4.49 -16.12 8.49
N VAL A 48 5.10 -14.95 8.27
CA VAL A 48 5.56 -14.53 6.94
C VAL A 48 6.69 -15.44 6.45
N GLN A 49 7.64 -15.77 7.32
CA GLN A 49 8.76 -16.67 6.98
C GLN A 49 8.26 -18.06 6.60
N GLU A 50 7.32 -18.61 7.36
CA GLU A 50 6.67 -19.90 7.04
C GLU A 50 6.03 -19.89 5.65
N ILE A 51 5.29 -18.83 5.31
CA ILE A 51 4.65 -18.69 3.99
C ILE A 51 5.69 -18.63 2.89
N ILE A 52 6.75 -17.84 3.07
CA ILE A 52 7.82 -17.69 2.06
C ILE A 52 8.51 -19.02 1.81
N GLU A 53 8.88 -19.74 2.87
CA GLU A 53 9.52 -21.05 2.76
C GLU A 53 8.63 -22.08 2.08
N ALA A 54 7.34 -22.14 2.45
CA ALA A 54 6.38 -23.04 1.84
C ALA A 54 6.22 -22.78 0.32
N VAL A 55 6.09 -21.51 -0.10
CA VAL A 55 5.99 -21.17 -1.53
C VAL A 55 7.28 -21.48 -2.27
N ARG A 56 8.44 -21.22 -1.65
CA ARG A 56 9.74 -21.53 -2.23
C ARG A 56 9.94 -23.03 -2.44
N GLU A 57 9.46 -23.87 -1.52
CA GLU A 57 9.64 -25.35 -1.59
C GLU A 57 8.58 -26.03 -2.44
N LYS A 58 7.31 -25.60 -2.35
CA LYS A 58 6.16 -26.28 -2.96
C LYS A 58 5.57 -25.54 -4.15
N GLY A 59 6.03 -24.31 -4.45
CA GLY A 59 5.56 -23.55 -5.60
C GLY A 59 4.06 -23.29 -5.59
N ASP A 60 3.39 -23.62 -6.70
CA ASP A 60 1.96 -23.38 -6.91
C ASP A 60 1.06 -24.06 -5.88
N GLU A 61 1.43 -25.24 -5.38
CA GLU A 61 0.66 -25.95 -4.36
C GLU A 61 0.46 -25.07 -3.10
N ALA A 62 1.57 -24.53 -2.58
CA ALA A 62 1.52 -23.64 -1.42
C ALA A 62 0.86 -22.31 -1.75
N LEU A 63 1.12 -21.75 -2.94
CA LEU A 63 0.54 -20.48 -3.37
C LEU A 63 -0.98 -20.54 -3.39
N PHE A 64 -1.56 -21.57 -3.99
CA PHE A 64 -3.01 -21.74 -4.08
C PHE A 64 -3.63 -22.08 -2.73
N ALA A 65 -2.97 -22.94 -1.94
CA ALA A 65 -3.45 -23.26 -0.58
C ALA A 65 -3.55 -22.01 0.33
N TYR A 66 -2.55 -21.12 0.29
CA TYR A 66 -2.60 -19.87 1.04
C TYR A 66 -3.62 -18.88 0.47
N THR A 67 -3.81 -18.82 -0.85
CA THR A 67 -4.85 -18.00 -1.47
C THR A 67 -6.25 -18.46 -1.05
N GLU A 68 -6.52 -19.76 -1.06
CA GLU A 68 -7.78 -20.31 -0.54
C GLU A 68 -7.95 -19.99 0.96
N LYS A 69 -6.90 -20.18 1.76
CA LYS A 69 -6.93 -19.94 3.21
C LYS A 69 -7.22 -18.48 3.58
N PHE A 70 -6.63 -17.52 2.88
CA PHE A 70 -6.68 -16.10 3.28
C PHE A 70 -7.71 -15.30 2.49
N ASP A 71 -7.88 -15.59 1.21
CA ASP A 71 -8.78 -14.86 0.32
C ASP A 71 -10.09 -15.63 0.08
N GLY A 72 -10.13 -16.93 0.40
CA GLY A 72 -11.29 -17.80 0.21
C GLY A 72 -11.54 -18.18 -1.26
N ALA A 73 -10.59 -17.93 -2.14
CA ALA A 73 -10.67 -18.20 -3.57
C ALA A 73 -9.93 -19.50 -3.93
N GLN A 74 -10.60 -20.41 -4.59
CA GLN A 74 -10.01 -21.64 -5.12
C GLN A 74 -9.49 -21.38 -6.54
N LEU A 75 -8.17 -21.35 -6.68
CA LEU A 75 -7.50 -21.09 -7.93
C LEU A 75 -6.63 -22.30 -8.36
N THR A 76 -6.40 -22.39 -9.66
CA THR A 76 -5.51 -23.37 -10.29
C THR A 76 -4.52 -22.66 -11.21
N ALA A 77 -3.58 -23.40 -11.78
CA ALA A 77 -2.64 -22.85 -12.75
C ALA A 77 -3.35 -22.22 -13.97
N GLU A 78 -4.51 -22.76 -14.36
CA GLU A 78 -5.29 -22.28 -15.49
C GLU A 78 -6.15 -21.05 -15.15
N THR A 79 -6.46 -20.82 -13.87
CA THR A 79 -7.37 -19.77 -13.44
C THR A 79 -6.71 -18.65 -12.65
N VAL A 80 -5.44 -18.78 -12.31
CA VAL A 80 -4.71 -17.77 -11.53
C VAL A 80 -4.45 -16.47 -12.31
N GLU A 81 -4.23 -16.57 -13.61
CA GLU A 81 -4.06 -15.39 -14.47
C GLU A 81 -5.42 -14.87 -14.94
N VAL A 82 -5.55 -13.56 -15.00
CA VAL A 82 -6.74 -12.88 -15.53
C VAL A 82 -6.78 -13.04 -17.05
N THR A 83 -7.92 -13.47 -17.57
CA THR A 83 -8.11 -13.68 -19.02
C THR A 83 -8.50 -12.39 -19.73
N GLU A 84 -8.37 -12.36 -21.06
CA GLU A 84 -8.83 -11.23 -21.88
C GLU A 84 -10.38 -11.08 -21.82
N GLU A 85 -11.10 -12.18 -21.61
CA GLU A 85 -12.56 -12.17 -21.41
C GLU A 85 -12.94 -11.47 -20.10
N GLU A 86 -12.21 -11.73 -18.99
CA GLU A 86 -12.41 -11.04 -17.72
C GLU A 86 -12.11 -9.53 -17.86
N ILE A 87 -11.06 -9.19 -18.59
CA ILE A 87 -10.73 -7.78 -18.87
C ILE A 87 -11.85 -7.12 -19.67
N LYS A 88 -12.34 -7.78 -20.75
CA LYS A 88 -13.43 -7.27 -21.57
C LYS A 88 -14.71 -7.05 -20.74
N ALA A 89 -15.08 -8.02 -19.93
CA ALA A 89 -16.22 -7.91 -19.03
C ALA A 89 -16.05 -6.79 -17.99
N ALA A 90 -14.82 -6.51 -17.56
CA ALA A 90 -14.52 -5.39 -16.67
C ALA A 90 -14.74 -4.03 -17.34
N TYR A 91 -14.38 -3.87 -18.61
CA TYR A 91 -14.69 -2.63 -19.36
C TYR A 91 -16.17 -2.36 -19.49
N GLU A 92 -17.01 -3.39 -19.61
CA GLU A 92 -18.47 -3.25 -19.70
C GLU A 92 -19.10 -2.76 -18.37
N GLN A 93 -18.38 -2.92 -17.25
CA GLN A 93 -18.83 -2.53 -15.91
C GLN A 93 -18.27 -1.19 -15.43
N VAL A 94 -17.31 -0.61 -16.13
CA VAL A 94 -16.70 0.68 -15.75
C VAL A 94 -17.31 1.80 -16.58
N GLU A 95 -17.83 2.82 -15.90
CA GLU A 95 -18.43 3.98 -16.53
C GLU A 95 -17.41 4.74 -17.40
N GLU A 96 -17.86 5.24 -18.55
CA GLU A 96 -16.99 5.95 -19.51
C GLU A 96 -16.34 7.19 -18.88
N GLU A 97 -17.04 7.88 -17.99
CA GLU A 97 -16.51 9.02 -17.25
C GLU A 97 -15.32 8.60 -16.36
N LEU A 98 -15.44 7.50 -15.63
CA LEU A 98 -14.36 6.98 -14.80
C LEU A 98 -13.16 6.52 -15.65
N LEU A 99 -13.41 5.89 -16.79
CA LEU A 99 -12.36 5.51 -17.72
C LEU A 99 -11.59 6.75 -18.25
N ALA A 100 -12.31 7.83 -18.57
CA ALA A 100 -11.68 9.09 -18.97
C ALA A 100 -10.80 9.69 -17.85
N VAL A 101 -11.25 9.61 -16.59
CA VAL A 101 -10.48 10.05 -15.42
C VAL A 101 -9.21 9.18 -15.24
N ILE A 102 -9.31 7.86 -15.37
CA ILE A 102 -8.17 6.94 -15.31
C ILE A 102 -7.13 7.31 -16.37
N ARG A 103 -7.54 7.51 -17.62
CA ARG A 103 -6.66 7.91 -18.72
C ARG A 103 -6.00 9.26 -18.51
N LYS A 104 -6.73 10.24 -18.00
CA LYS A 104 -6.20 11.56 -17.65
C LYS A 104 -5.16 11.45 -16.54
N SER A 105 -5.45 10.69 -15.48
CA SER A 105 -4.52 10.46 -14.37
C SER A 105 -3.25 9.76 -14.86
N MET A 106 -3.38 8.70 -15.65
CA MET A 106 -2.27 7.98 -16.28
C MET A 106 -1.36 8.92 -17.09
N ASN A 107 -1.95 9.81 -17.88
CA ASN A 107 -1.18 10.78 -18.65
C ASN A 107 -0.40 11.77 -17.77
N ASN A 108 -1.01 12.25 -16.70
CA ASN A 108 -0.33 13.15 -15.74
C ASN A 108 0.86 12.44 -15.07
N ILE A 109 0.68 11.20 -14.64
CA ILE A 109 1.74 10.38 -14.03
C ILE A 109 2.87 10.17 -15.04
N ARG A 110 2.55 9.83 -16.29
CA ARG A 110 3.54 9.62 -17.36
C ARG A 110 4.38 10.87 -17.59
N ILE A 111 3.75 12.03 -17.79
CA ILE A 111 4.44 13.31 -18.03
C ILE A 111 5.39 13.65 -16.89
N TYR A 112 5.00 13.39 -15.65
CA TYR A 112 5.86 13.62 -14.49
C TYR A 112 7.07 12.69 -14.49
N HIS A 113 6.86 11.39 -14.66
CA HIS A 113 7.92 10.39 -14.58
C HIS A 113 8.86 10.40 -15.79
N GLU A 114 8.41 10.84 -16.96
CA GLU A 114 9.30 11.06 -18.11
C GLU A 114 10.44 12.03 -17.81
N LYS A 115 10.20 13.02 -16.93
CA LYS A 115 11.24 13.99 -16.49
C LYS A 115 12.24 13.38 -15.50
N GLN A 116 11.93 12.25 -14.87
CA GLN A 116 12.81 11.55 -13.94
C GLN A 116 13.71 10.51 -14.62
N LYS A 117 13.52 10.29 -15.91
CA LYS A 117 14.25 9.29 -16.67
C LYS A 117 15.74 9.61 -16.69
N GLN A 118 16.55 8.64 -16.27
CA GLN A 118 18.00 8.75 -16.32
C GLN A 118 18.54 8.20 -17.65
N TYR A 119 19.66 8.77 -18.09
CA TYR A 119 20.32 8.37 -19.33
C TYR A 119 21.74 7.90 -19.04
N SER A 120 22.21 6.95 -19.86
CA SER A 120 23.61 6.55 -19.85
C SER A 120 24.51 7.72 -20.25
N TRP A 121 25.69 7.81 -19.64
CA TRP A 121 26.68 8.78 -19.95
C TRP A 121 28.08 8.17 -19.94
N PHE A 122 28.97 8.67 -20.76
CA PHE A 122 30.37 8.25 -20.87
C PHE A 122 31.23 9.49 -21.04
N ASP A 123 32.38 9.49 -20.37
CA ASP A 123 33.39 10.53 -20.44
C ASP A 123 34.76 9.94 -20.77
N THR A 124 35.61 10.67 -21.43
CA THR A 124 36.92 10.20 -21.85
C THR A 124 38.00 11.07 -21.21
N THR A 125 38.93 10.42 -20.48
CA THR A 125 40.07 11.12 -19.89
C THR A 125 41.15 11.42 -20.95
N GLU A 126 42.04 12.37 -20.65
CA GLU A 126 43.19 12.71 -21.52
C GLU A 126 44.08 11.51 -21.87
N LYS A 127 44.11 10.48 -21.02
CA LYS A 127 44.89 9.24 -21.26
C LYS A 127 44.13 8.17 -22.04
N GLY A 128 42.96 8.50 -22.61
CA GLY A 128 42.20 7.57 -23.42
C GLY A 128 41.36 6.56 -22.58
N THR A 129 41.33 6.68 -21.25
CA THR A 129 40.44 5.90 -20.42
C THR A 129 38.99 6.40 -20.56
N MET A 130 38.06 5.51 -20.86
CA MET A 130 36.63 5.83 -20.91
C MET A 130 35.95 5.34 -19.61
N LEU A 131 35.28 6.27 -18.93
CA LEU A 131 34.46 6.01 -17.73
C LEU A 131 33.03 6.43 -18.00
N GLY A 132 32.08 5.70 -17.43
CA GLY A 132 30.67 6.05 -17.63
C GLY A 132 29.73 5.22 -16.79
N GLN A 133 28.47 5.54 -16.90
CA GLN A 133 27.39 4.81 -16.28
C GLN A 133 26.38 4.38 -17.35
N LYS A 134 26.19 3.07 -17.48
CA LYS A 134 25.16 2.52 -18.36
C LYS A 134 23.86 2.35 -17.56
N VAL A 135 22.81 3.07 -17.94
CA VAL A 135 21.46 2.95 -17.37
C VAL A 135 20.61 2.11 -18.30
N THR A 136 20.03 1.04 -17.79
CA THR A 136 19.14 0.14 -18.54
C THR A 136 17.88 -0.13 -17.73
N ALA A 137 16.76 -0.34 -18.42
CA ALA A 137 15.53 -0.81 -17.78
C ALA A 137 15.74 -2.20 -17.16
N LEU A 138 14.99 -2.48 -16.09
CA LEU A 138 14.84 -3.84 -15.56
C LEU A 138 14.15 -4.73 -16.58
N GLY A 139 14.44 -6.03 -16.56
CA GLY A 139 13.79 -7.00 -17.43
C GLY A 139 12.32 -7.19 -17.07
N SER A 140 12.05 -7.33 -15.77
CA SER A 140 10.73 -7.61 -15.23
C SER A 140 10.47 -6.92 -13.90
N VAL A 141 9.21 -6.52 -13.65
CA VAL A 141 8.76 -5.92 -12.39
C VAL A 141 7.46 -6.56 -11.93
N GLY A 142 7.41 -6.99 -10.67
CA GLY A 142 6.19 -7.39 -9.98
C GLY A 142 5.54 -6.19 -9.31
N VAL A 143 4.28 -5.94 -9.61
CA VAL A 143 3.50 -4.84 -9.03
C VAL A 143 2.46 -5.42 -8.08
N TYR A 144 2.62 -5.17 -6.79
CA TYR A 144 1.61 -5.54 -5.80
C TYR A 144 0.56 -4.43 -5.69
N VAL A 145 -0.70 -4.79 -5.91
CA VAL A 145 -1.84 -3.89 -5.73
C VAL A 145 -2.73 -4.46 -4.63
N PRO A 146 -3.01 -3.69 -3.56
CA PRO A 146 -3.94 -4.13 -2.53
C PRO A 146 -5.32 -4.42 -3.11
N GLY A 147 -5.95 -5.49 -2.64
CA GLY A 147 -7.33 -5.82 -2.92
C GLY A 147 -8.18 -5.74 -1.66
N GLY A 148 -9.42 -6.19 -1.73
CA GLY A 148 -10.35 -6.29 -0.60
C GLY A 148 -11.40 -5.18 -0.56
N LYS A 149 -11.52 -4.43 0.54
CA LYS A 149 -12.64 -3.52 0.81
C LYS A 149 -12.73 -2.28 -0.11
N ALA A 150 -11.70 -1.96 -0.89
CA ALA A 150 -11.70 -0.83 -1.82
C ALA A 150 -10.86 -1.14 -3.07
N ALA A 151 -11.28 -0.63 -4.22
CA ALA A 151 -10.46 -0.60 -5.43
C ALA A 151 -9.44 0.55 -5.34
N TYR A 152 -8.20 0.27 -5.73
CA TYR A 152 -7.13 1.26 -5.74
C TYR A 152 -6.55 1.46 -7.15
N PRO A 153 -7.31 2.00 -8.11
CA PRO A 153 -6.80 2.24 -9.45
C PRO A 153 -5.60 3.18 -9.46
N SER A 154 -5.52 4.10 -8.49
CA SER A 154 -4.36 4.98 -8.31
C SER A 154 -3.08 4.19 -8.01
N SER A 155 -3.14 3.16 -7.16
CA SER A 155 -1.98 2.30 -6.87
C SER A 155 -1.53 1.53 -8.11
N VAL A 156 -2.47 1.09 -8.95
CA VAL A 156 -2.16 0.47 -10.24
C VAL A 156 -1.36 1.44 -11.12
N LEU A 157 -1.91 2.63 -11.35
CA LEU A 157 -1.30 3.65 -12.22
C LEU A 157 0.06 4.11 -11.69
N MET A 158 0.17 4.39 -10.38
CA MET A 158 1.39 4.90 -9.75
C MET A 158 2.55 3.90 -9.73
N ASN A 159 2.30 2.62 -9.96
CA ASN A 159 3.34 1.60 -10.05
C ASN A 159 3.63 1.17 -11.50
N ILE A 160 2.60 0.93 -12.31
CA ILE A 160 2.78 0.43 -13.67
C ILE A 160 3.27 1.51 -14.63
N VAL A 161 2.70 2.73 -14.57
CA VAL A 161 3.08 3.80 -15.50
C VAL A 161 4.55 4.20 -15.35
N PRO A 162 5.12 4.40 -14.13
CA PRO A 162 6.56 4.62 -13.98
C PRO A 162 7.41 3.47 -14.50
N ALA A 163 6.99 2.21 -14.31
CA ALA A 163 7.71 1.06 -14.85
C ALA A 163 7.73 1.06 -16.40
N LYS A 164 6.61 1.40 -17.05
CA LYS A 164 6.55 1.56 -18.51
C LYS A 164 7.42 2.73 -18.99
N VAL A 165 7.40 3.87 -18.29
CA VAL A 165 8.28 5.02 -18.60
C VAL A 165 9.76 4.63 -18.49
N ALA A 166 10.12 3.83 -17.50
CA ALA A 166 11.47 3.31 -17.33
C ALA A 166 11.87 2.30 -18.43
N GLY A 167 10.92 1.81 -19.23
CA GLY A 167 11.15 0.88 -20.32
C GLY A 167 11.15 -0.59 -19.90
N VAL A 168 10.54 -0.92 -18.75
CA VAL A 168 10.35 -2.31 -18.33
C VAL A 168 9.47 -3.05 -19.33
N LYS A 169 9.92 -4.23 -19.75
CA LYS A 169 9.27 -4.99 -20.82
C LYS A 169 8.21 -5.96 -20.29
N ASN A 170 8.40 -6.47 -19.08
CA ASN A 170 7.52 -7.47 -18.48
C ASN A 170 7.04 -6.97 -17.11
N ILE A 171 5.77 -6.60 -17.02
CA ILE A 171 5.14 -6.10 -15.81
C ILE A 171 4.06 -7.09 -15.35
N CYS A 172 4.33 -7.78 -14.25
CA CYS A 172 3.44 -8.75 -13.64
C CYS A 172 2.71 -8.09 -12.46
N MET A 173 1.43 -7.79 -12.58
CA MET A 173 0.62 -7.29 -11.48
C MET A 173 0.03 -8.45 -10.69
N VAL A 174 0.08 -8.36 -9.35
CA VAL A 174 -0.61 -9.27 -8.43
C VAL A 174 -1.59 -8.49 -7.57
N THR A 175 -2.78 -9.05 -7.36
CA THR A 175 -3.81 -8.46 -6.51
C THR A 175 -4.68 -9.55 -5.91
N PRO A 176 -5.06 -9.48 -4.61
CA PRO A 176 -5.94 -10.46 -4.00
C PRO A 176 -7.27 -10.55 -4.74
N PRO A 177 -7.77 -11.75 -5.03
CA PRO A 177 -9.11 -11.94 -5.58
C PRO A 177 -10.20 -11.78 -4.51
N GLY A 178 -11.44 -11.60 -4.95
CA GLY A 178 -12.62 -11.85 -4.14
C GLY A 178 -12.81 -13.35 -3.89
N LYS A 179 -13.71 -13.70 -2.98
CA LYS A 179 -14.04 -15.12 -2.66
C LYS A 179 -14.54 -15.92 -3.87
N ASP A 180 -15.09 -15.23 -4.84
CA ASP A 180 -15.56 -15.77 -6.11
C ASP A 180 -14.44 -15.93 -7.17
N GLY A 181 -13.20 -15.62 -6.80
CA GLY A 181 -12.05 -15.67 -7.69
C GLY A 181 -11.95 -14.49 -8.67
N THR A 182 -12.78 -13.47 -8.52
CA THR A 182 -12.77 -12.28 -9.41
C THR A 182 -11.92 -11.13 -8.85
N VAL A 183 -11.53 -10.23 -9.73
CA VAL A 183 -10.86 -8.96 -9.37
C VAL A 183 -11.78 -7.81 -9.70
N THR A 184 -11.74 -6.75 -8.89
CA THR A 184 -12.57 -5.55 -9.08
C THR A 184 -12.39 -4.98 -10.50
N PRO A 185 -13.49 -4.74 -11.25
CA PRO A 185 -13.44 -4.28 -12.64
C PRO A 185 -12.58 -3.03 -12.86
N THR A 186 -12.69 -2.04 -11.98
CA THR A 186 -11.88 -0.81 -12.04
C THR A 186 -10.38 -1.07 -11.93
N THR A 187 -9.96 -2.07 -11.11
CA THR A 187 -8.57 -2.48 -10.99
C THR A 187 -8.06 -3.12 -12.28
N LEU A 188 -8.86 -4.01 -12.89
CA LEU A 188 -8.50 -4.65 -14.16
C LEU A 188 -8.37 -3.64 -15.31
N VAL A 189 -9.36 -2.73 -15.43
CA VAL A 189 -9.33 -1.68 -16.45
C VAL A 189 -8.12 -0.77 -16.25
N ALA A 190 -7.83 -0.33 -15.03
CA ALA A 190 -6.66 0.49 -14.76
C ALA A 190 -5.35 -0.24 -15.09
N ALA A 191 -5.24 -1.54 -14.80
CA ALA A 191 -4.07 -2.33 -15.12
C ALA A 191 -3.86 -2.48 -16.64
N LYS A 192 -4.93 -2.76 -17.38
CA LYS A 192 -4.89 -2.87 -18.85
C LYS A 192 -4.52 -1.52 -19.49
N GLU A 193 -5.17 -0.42 -19.09
CA GLU A 193 -4.86 0.92 -19.58
C GLU A 193 -3.41 1.34 -19.27
N ALA A 194 -2.91 1.02 -18.07
CA ALA A 194 -1.53 1.32 -17.68
C ALA A 194 -0.49 0.44 -18.39
N GLY A 195 -0.91 -0.69 -18.96
CA GLY A 195 -0.09 -1.60 -19.75
C GLY A 195 0.57 -2.71 -18.91
N ALA A 196 -0.13 -3.29 -17.93
CA ALA A 196 0.28 -4.56 -17.34
C ALA A 196 0.35 -5.64 -18.41
N ASP A 197 1.41 -6.44 -18.41
CA ASP A 197 1.57 -7.53 -19.35
C ASP A 197 0.88 -8.81 -18.83
N HIS A 198 0.92 -9.03 -17.51
CA HIS A 198 0.26 -10.14 -16.81
C HIS A 198 -0.44 -9.63 -15.55
N ILE A 199 -1.60 -10.19 -15.23
CA ILE A 199 -2.37 -9.88 -14.02
C ILE A 199 -2.72 -11.21 -13.34
N TYR A 200 -2.26 -11.40 -12.10
CA TYR A 200 -2.48 -12.62 -11.33
C TYR A 200 -3.37 -12.37 -10.11
N LYS A 201 -4.32 -13.26 -9.89
CA LYS A 201 -5.33 -13.23 -8.83
C LYS A 201 -4.79 -13.80 -7.52
N ILE A 202 -3.70 -13.23 -7.02
CA ILE A 202 -3.03 -13.64 -5.78
C ILE A 202 -2.64 -12.44 -4.94
N GLY A 203 -2.68 -12.58 -3.62
CA GLY A 203 -2.36 -11.52 -2.65
C GLY A 203 -1.40 -11.98 -1.54
N GLY A 204 -1.25 -11.16 -0.51
CA GLY A 204 -0.52 -11.49 0.71
C GLY A 204 0.99 -11.76 0.53
N ALA A 205 1.57 -12.36 1.55
CA ALA A 205 2.99 -12.74 1.57
C ALA A 205 3.31 -13.82 0.52
N GLN A 206 2.36 -14.71 0.21
CA GLN A 206 2.52 -15.76 -0.78
C GLN A 206 2.70 -15.21 -2.21
N ALA A 207 2.02 -14.10 -2.55
CA ALA A 207 2.21 -13.43 -3.83
C ALA A 207 3.60 -12.80 -3.95
N VAL A 208 4.10 -12.18 -2.87
CA VAL A 208 5.46 -11.63 -2.82
C VAL A 208 6.50 -12.74 -2.97
N ALA A 209 6.31 -13.88 -2.30
CA ALA A 209 7.20 -15.04 -2.42
C ALA A 209 7.20 -15.60 -3.85
N ALA A 210 6.00 -15.73 -4.48
CA ALA A 210 5.89 -16.20 -5.85
C ALA A 210 6.62 -15.27 -6.85
N LEU A 211 6.47 -13.96 -6.72
CA LEU A 211 7.21 -12.99 -7.54
C LEU A 211 8.73 -13.03 -7.30
N ALA A 212 9.16 -13.28 -6.06
CA ALA A 212 10.58 -13.29 -5.71
C ALA A 212 11.30 -14.55 -6.21
N TYR A 213 10.69 -15.72 -6.05
CA TYR A 213 11.34 -17.00 -6.35
C TYR A 213 10.90 -17.61 -7.69
N GLY A 214 9.74 -17.22 -8.18
CA GLY A 214 9.05 -17.88 -9.29
C GLY A 214 8.32 -19.14 -8.82
N THR A 215 7.26 -19.48 -9.52
CA THR A 215 6.55 -20.78 -9.43
C THR A 215 6.29 -21.31 -10.84
N ALA A 216 5.59 -22.41 -11.00
CA ALA A 216 5.25 -22.88 -12.33
C ALA A 216 4.31 -21.91 -13.09
N SER A 217 3.39 -21.24 -12.34
CA SER A 217 2.42 -20.30 -12.93
C SER A 217 2.87 -18.83 -12.86
N ILE A 218 3.74 -18.46 -11.93
CA ILE A 218 4.15 -17.07 -11.69
C ILE A 218 5.62 -16.88 -12.01
N PRO A 219 5.98 -16.00 -12.95
CA PRO A 219 7.37 -15.77 -13.30
C PRO A 219 8.09 -14.99 -12.18
N LYS A 220 9.37 -15.33 -11.97
CA LYS A 220 10.26 -14.53 -11.12
C LYS A 220 10.49 -13.16 -11.74
N VAL A 221 10.55 -12.13 -10.90
CA VAL A 221 10.81 -10.75 -11.31
C VAL A 221 12.11 -10.18 -10.73
N ASP A 222 12.63 -9.09 -11.31
CA ASP A 222 13.84 -8.41 -10.86
C ASP A 222 13.58 -7.45 -9.70
N LYS A 223 12.36 -6.89 -9.62
CA LYS A 223 11.96 -5.95 -8.58
C LYS A 223 10.47 -6.10 -8.26
N ILE A 224 10.14 -5.99 -6.96
CA ILE A 224 8.75 -5.96 -6.47
C ILE A 224 8.47 -4.55 -5.94
N VAL A 225 7.38 -3.95 -6.44
CA VAL A 225 6.93 -2.60 -6.06
C VAL A 225 5.46 -2.62 -5.63
N GLY A 226 5.03 -1.59 -4.96
CA GLY A 226 3.65 -1.39 -4.54
C GLY A 226 3.42 -1.51 -3.05
N PRO A 227 2.37 -0.82 -2.54
CA PRO A 227 1.98 -0.86 -1.14
C PRO A 227 1.25 -2.16 -0.80
N GLY A 228 1.26 -2.55 0.46
CA GLY A 228 0.52 -3.70 0.96
C GLY A 228 0.34 -3.64 2.47
N ASN A 229 -0.40 -4.59 3.03
CA ASN A 229 -0.55 -4.73 4.46
C ASN A 229 0.76 -5.17 5.12
N ILE A 230 0.74 -5.33 6.46
CA ILE A 230 1.93 -5.71 7.23
C ILE A 230 2.60 -7.00 6.74
N TYR A 231 1.82 -8.00 6.32
CA TYR A 231 2.36 -9.27 5.81
C TYR A 231 3.11 -9.07 4.49
N VAL A 232 2.60 -8.21 3.61
CA VAL A 232 3.25 -7.86 2.34
C VAL A 232 4.53 -7.06 2.59
N ALA A 233 4.48 -6.08 3.50
CA ALA A 233 5.65 -5.26 3.87
C ALA A 233 6.78 -6.14 4.44
N LEU A 234 6.45 -7.06 5.35
CA LEU A 234 7.42 -7.99 5.94
C LEU A 234 7.91 -9.02 4.92
N ALA A 235 7.05 -9.50 4.02
CA ALA A 235 7.48 -10.39 2.94
C ALA A 235 8.46 -9.69 2.00
N LYS A 236 8.20 -8.44 1.59
CA LYS A 236 9.15 -7.63 0.80
C LYS A 236 10.48 -7.46 1.54
N LYS A 237 10.44 -7.15 2.85
CA LYS A 237 11.64 -7.07 3.69
C LYS A 237 12.43 -8.38 3.68
N ALA A 238 11.75 -9.51 3.83
CA ALA A 238 12.38 -10.83 3.93
C ALA A 238 13.02 -11.30 2.62
N VAL A 239 12.46 -10.95 1.47
CA VAL A 239 12.99 -11.31 0.15
C VAL A 239 13.98 -10.28 -0.41
N TYR A 240 14.19 -9.14 0.26
CA TYR A 240 15.14 -8.11 -0.16
C TYR A 240 16.56 -8.66 -0.15
N GLY A 241 17.28 -8.40 -1.23
CA GLY A 241 18.61 -8.98 -1.49
C GLY A 241 18.54 -10.18 -2.43
N HIS A 242 17.47 -10.98 -2.41
CA HIS A 242 17.19 -11.98 -3.43
C HIS A 242 16.47 -11.36 -4.65
N VAL A 243 15.55 -10.45 -4.39
CA VAL A 243 14.88 -9.59 -5.36
C VAL A 243 14.96 -8.14 -4.87
N SER A 244 15.01 -7.17 -5.78
CA SER A 244 14.94 -5.75 -5.39
C SER A 244 13.51 -5.37 -4.97
N ILE A 245 13.37 -4.38 -4.09
CA ILE A 245 12.07 -3.81 -3.70
C ILE A 245 12.08 -2.28 -3.84
N ASP A 246 10.92 -1.65 -3.80
CA ASP A 246 10.79 -0.19 -3.73
C ASP A 246 11.14 0.34 -2.33
N SER A 247 10.35 -0.05 -1.33
CA SER A 247 10.54 0.34 0.07
C SER A 247 9.87 -0.67 1.02
N ILE A 248 10.26 -0.63 2.29
CA ILE A 248 9.57 -1.32 3.37
C ILE A 248 8.56 -0.33 3.94
N ALA A 249 7.35 -0.32 3.38
CA ALA A 249 6.29 0.57 3.79
C ALA A 249 5.47 -0.08 4.91
N GLY A 250 5.51 0.51 6.09
CA GLY A 250 4.56 0.24 7.18
C GLY A 250 3.30 1.09 7.05
N PRO A 251 2.37 1.01 8.02
CA PRO A 251 1.25 1.95 8.12
C PRO A 251 1.77 3.39 8.12
N SER A 252 1.14 4.24 7.32
CA SER A 252 1.53 5.65 7.23
C SER A 252 1.12 6.40 8.48
N GLU A 253 1.92 7.40 8.83
CA GLU A 253 1.67 8.30 9.93
C GLU A 253 1.52 9.73 9.40
N VAL A 254 0.62 10.52 9.98
CA VAL A 254 0.48 11.94 9.70
C VAL A 254 0.72 12.75 10.97
N LEU A 255 1.51 13.79 10.87
CA LEU A 255 1.67 14.80 11.90
C LEU A 255 1.21 16.15 11.35
N VAL A 256 0.21 16.73 11.96
CA VAL A 256 -0.27 18.07 11.66
C VAL A 256 0.28 19.03 12.73
N LEU A 257 1.11 20.00 12.33
CA LEU A 257 1.60 21.06 13.18
C LEU A 257 0.74 22.31 12.93
N ALA A 258 0.03 22.76 13.94
CA ALA A 258 -0.92 23.86 13.83
C ALA A 258 -0.85 24.80 15.02
N ASP A 259 -1.00 26.08 14.78
CA ASP A 259 -1.16 27.12 15.79
C ASP A 259 -2.62 27.60 15.89
N GLU A 260 -2.86 28.71 16.57
CA GLU A 260 -4.19 29.32 16.78
C GLU A 260 -4.83 29.85 15.51
N THR A 261 -4.09 30.01 14.42
CA THR A 261 -4.62 30.51 13.13
C THR A 261 -5.21 29.40 12.25
N ALA A 262 -4.98 28.15 12.62
CA ALA A 262 -5.42 27.00 11.84
C ALA A 262 -6.95 26.81 11.89
N ASN A 263 -7.53 26.39 10.77
CA ASN A 263 -8.93 26.00 10.72
C ASN A 263 -9.11 24.59 11.29
N PRO A 264 -9.80 24.42 12.45
CA PRO A 264 -9.94 23.13 13.10
C PRO A 264 -10.59 22.06 12.22
N ARG A 265 -11.52 22.44 11.33
CA ARG A 265 -12.18 21.52 10.42
C ARG A 265 -11.22 20.91 9.38
N TYR A 266 -10.29 21.71 8.86
CA TYR A 266 -9.28 21.22 7.91
C TYR A 266 -8.26 20.32 8.62
N VAL A 267 -7.83 20.70 9.81
CA VAL A 267 -6.94 19.86 10.64
C VAL A 267 -7.59 18.51 10.95
N ALA A 268 -8.86 18.50 11.32
CA ALA A 268 -9.61 17.28 11.59
C ALA A 268 -9.72 16.39 10.32
N ALA A 269 -9.95 16.99 9.16
CA ALA A 269 -10.01 16.26 7.89
C ALA A 269 -8.65 15.62 7.53
N ASP A 270 -7.54 16.33 7.72
CA ASP A 270 -6.19 15.80 7.48
C ASP A 270 -5.87 14.62 8.40
N LEU A 271 -6.15 14.73 9.70
CA LEU A 271 -5.96 13.64 10.65
C LEU A 271 -6.79 12.41 10.28
N LEU A 272 -8.06 12.61 9.92
CA LEU A 272 -8.96 11.52 9.57
C LEU A 272 -8.63 10.89 8.22
N SER A 273 -8.05 11.63 7.28
CA SER A 273 -7.60 11.09 6.00
C SER A 273 -6.59 9.96 6.19
N GLN A 274 -5.77 10.02 7.24
CA GLN A 274 -4.83 8.94 7.59
C GLN A 274 -5.48 7.88 8.48
N ALA A 275 -6.27 8.29 9.47
CA ALA A 275 -6.91 7.38 10.42
C ALA A 275 -7.88 6.38 9.75
N GLU A 276 -8.49 6.73 8.61
CA GLU A 276 -9.38 5.84 7.87
C GLU A 276 -8.67 4.74 7.06
N HIS A 277 -7.35 4.85 6.87
CA HIS A 277 -6.60 3.93 6.02
C HIS A 277 -6.37 2.57 6.68
N ASP A 278 -5.95 2.55 7.95
CA ASP A 278 -5.58 1.33 8.67
C ASP A 278 -5.79 1.50 10.18
N GLU A 279 -6.14 0.41 10.87
CA GLU A 279 -6.31 0.39 12.33
C GLU A 279 -5.01 0.72 13.10
N LEU A 280 -3.85 0.49 12.46
CA LEU A 280 -2.51 0.79 12.99
C LEU A 280 -1.98 2.16 12.53
N ALA A 281 -2.74 2.92 11.73
CA ALA A 281 -2.36 4.26 11.31
C ALA A 281 -2.26 5.19 12.52
N SER A 282 -1.31 6.12 12.49
CA SER A 282 -1.14 7.16 13.51
C SER A 282 -1.44 8.54 12.92
N ALA A 283 -2.32 9.28 13.58
CA ALA A 283 -2.65 10.67 13.25
C ALA A 283 -2.40 11.56 14.47
N ILE A 284 -1.44 12.46 14.37
CA ILE A 284 -0.95 13.25 15.51
C ILE A 284 -1.14 14.74 15.22
N LEU A 285 -1.83 15.46 16.10
CA LEU A 285 -1.85 16.92 16.13
C LEU A 285 -0.87 17.44 17.16
N VAL A 286 0.02 18.32 16.73
CA VAL A 286 0.87 19.12 17.61
C VAL A 286 0.43 20.57 17.50
N THR A 287 0.02 21.17 18.63
CA THR A 287 -0.46 22.54 18.64
C THR A 287 -0.05 23.28 19.93
N THR A 288 0.14 24.58 19.81
CA THR A 288 0.36 25.49 20.95
C THR A 288 -0.96 25.97 21.57
N SER A 289 -2.11 25.70 20.91
CA SER A 289 -3.42 26.17 21.33
C SER A 289 -4.32 25.02 21.81
N MET A 290 -4.66 25.01 23.08
CA MET A 290 -5.64 24.09 23.66
C MET A 290 -7.05 24.31 23.08
N GLU A 291 -7.36 25.51 22.63
CA GLU A 291 -8.63 25.83 21.98
C GLU A 291 -8.73 25.15 20.63
N VAL A 292 -7.66 25.17 19.83
CA VAL A 292 -7.58 24.47 18.56
C VAL A 292 -7.70 22.95 18.79
N ALA A 293 -6.99 22.40 19.77
CA ALA A 293 -7.06 20.95 20.05
C ALA A 293 -8.50 20.51 20.38
N LYS A 294 -9.23 21.24 21.22
CA LYS A 294 -10.64 20.96 21.57
C LYS A 294 -11.59 21.17 20.40
N ALA A 295 -11.34 22.18 19.57
CA ALA A 295 -12.16 22.42 18.38
C ALA A 295 -11.97 21.32 17.35
N VAL A 296 -10.73 20.83 17.13
CA VAL A 296 -10.43 19.69 16.26
C VAL A 296 -11.09 18.40 16.77
N GLU A 297 -11.05 18.11 18.06
CA GLU A 297 -11.75 16.96 18.66
C GLU A 297 -13.24 16.97 18.33
N LYS A 298 -13.89 18.14 18.48
CA LYS A 298 -15.30 18.32 18.13
C LYS A 298 -15.61 18.11 16.63
N GLU A 299 -14.74 18.59 15.74
CA GLU A 299 -14.88 18.37 14.30
C GLU A 299 -14.69 16.89 13.95
N ILE A 300 -13.73 16.19 14.57
CA ILE A 300 -13.54 14.73 14.41
C ILE A 300 -14.82 13.97 14.79
N GLU A 301 -15.44 14.29 15.92
CA GLU A 301 -16.72 13.68 16.33
C GLU A 301 -17.84 13.92 15.27
N GLY A 302 -17.83 15.09 14.64
CA GLY A 302 -18.75 15.42 13.55
C GLY A 302 -18.51 14.57 12.30
N PHE A 303 -17.27 14.49 11.85
CA PHE A 303 -16.89 13.73 10.65
C PHE A 303 -17.14 12.23 10.80
N VAL A 304 -16.79 11.63 11.93
CA VAL A 304 -16.97 10.19 12.15
C VAL A 304 -18.44 9.76 12.05
N LYS A 305 -19.41 10.65 12.30
CA LYS A 305 -20.83 10.34 12.13
C LYS A 305 -21.23 10.09 10.68
N VAL A 306 -20.53 10.71 9.72
CA VAL A 306 -20.85 10.68 8.29
C VAL A 306 -19.88 9.83 7.46
N LEU A 307 -18.68 9.55 7.96
CA LEU A 307 -17.70 8.75 7.26
C LEU A 307 -18.08 7.26 7.27
N SER A 308 -17.79 6.57 6.17
CA SER A 308 -18.15 5.15 5.98
C SER A 308 -17.28 4.17 6.78
N ARG A 309 -16.03 4.55 7.11
CA ARG A 309 -15.03 3.68 7.77
C ARG A 309 -14.90 3.90 9.27
N LYS A 310 -16.02 4.12 9.96
CA LYS A 310 -16.07 4.46 11.40
C LYS A 310 -15.28 3.52 12.29
N GLU A 311 -15.40 2.21 12.08
CA GLU A 311 -14.75 1.20 12.92
C GLU A 311 -13.21 1.25 12.83
N ILE A 312 -12.68 1.47 11.62
CA ILE A 312 -11.24 1.61 11.39
C ILE A 312 -10.74 2.89 12.05
N ILE A 313 -11.43 4.01 11.82
CA ILE A 313 -11.09 5.30 12.42
C ILE A 313 -11.09 5.22 13.95
N GLN A 314 -12.09 4.59 14.55
CA GLN A 314 -12.18 4.42 16.00
C GLN A 314 -10.96 3.70 16.57
N LYS A 315 -10.55 2.59 15.95
CA LYS A 315 -9.37 1.82 16.37
C LYS A 315 -8.06 2.58 16.17
N SER A 316 -7.96 3.40 15.13
CA SER A 316 -6.79 4.24 14.87
C SER A 316 -6.66 5.40 15.86
N LEU A 317 -7.79 5.91 16.40
CA LEU A 317 -7.82 7.02 17.36
C LEU A 317 -7.64 6.57 18.83
N ASP A 318 -7.86 5.29 19.16
CA ASP A 318 -7.64 4.68 20.48
C ASP A 318 -6.13 4.46 20.75
#